data_cff77fd58a3ea38723bde691ce4e3bcd
#
_entry.id   cff77fd58a3ea38723bde691ce4e3bcd
#
_cell.length_a   1.000
_cell.length_b   1.000
_cell.length_c   1.000
_cell.angle_alpha   90.00
_cell.angle_beta   90.00
_cell.angle_gamma   90.00
#
_symmetry.space_group_name_H-M   'P 1'
#
loop_
_entity.id
_entity.type
_entity.pdbx_description
1 polymer ?
#
loop_
_entity_poly.entity_id
_entity_poly.type
_entity_poly.pdbx_seq_one_letter_code
_entity_poly.pdbx_strand_id
1 'polypeptide(L)'
;MKYDVIIIGAGPGGIFSAYELVKGNKDLKIAVFEACSPLEKRNCPIDGKKIKSCVNCKTCAIMSGFGGAGAFSDGKYNITNDFGGTLHEHIGKNEAISLMEYVDEINMSHGGEGTKMYTTAGSKFRKLCLQNKLNLLNASVRHLGTDINYVVLENLYAELKDKVEFRFHHQVDHIELLEQGYRVFCGEQSDDCDKCIVSVGRSGSKWMEEVCQELNIPTSSNRVDIGVRVELPAEIFSHLTDELYESKIVYRTEKFED
;
A
#
# COMPACT_ATOMS: atom_id res chain seq x y z
N MET A 1 -17.03 22.39 -5.09
CA MET A 1 -18.01 21.51 -5.82
C MET A 1 -18.61 20.51 -4.85
N LYS A 2 -19.65 19.75 -5.27
CA LYS A 2 -20.16 18.65 -4.42
C LYS A 2 -19.90 17.31 -5.08
N TYR A 3 -19.38 16.35 -4.30
CA TYR A 3 -19.10 14.96 -4.68
C TYR A 3 -19.92 14.02 -3.80
N ASP A 4 -20.17 12.80 -4.30
CA ASP A 4 -20.68 11.72 -3.45
C ASP A 4 -19.56 11.21 -2.54
N VAL A 5 -18.34 11.05 -3.11
CA VAL A 5 -17.17 10.59 -2.35
C VAL A 5 -15.94 11.41 -2.72
N ILE A 6 -15.22 11.88 -1.71
CA ILE A 6 -13.84 12.36 -1.86
C ILE A 6 -12.90 11.35 -1.20
N ILE A 7 -11.86 10.96 -1.95
CA ILE A 7 -10.78 10.11 -1.49
C ILE A 7 -9.51 10.95 -1.36
N ILE A 8 -8.88 10.94 -0.21
CA ILE A 8 -7.66 11.69 0.07
C ILE A 8 -6.47 10.72 0.06
N GLY A 9 -5.60 10.89 -0.93
CA GLY A 9 -4.45 10.04 -1.21
C GLY A 9 -4.69 9.05 -2.35
N ALA A 10 -3.81 9.08 -3.36
CA ALA A 10 -3.81 8.17 -4.51
C ALA A 10 -2.78 7.04 -4.37
N GLY A 11 -2.52 6.59 -3.16
CA GLY A 11 -1.82 5.34 -2.88
C GLY A 11 -2.71 4.11 -3.14
N PRO A 12 -2.22 2.88 -2.88
CA PRO A 12 -3.02 1.66 -3.10
C PRO A 12 -4.40 1.72 -2.46
N GLY A 13 -4.51 2.18 -1.21
CA GLY A 13 -5.80 2.32 -0.54
C GLY A 13 -6.79 3.20 -1.29
N GLY A 14 -6.35 4.36 -1.79
CA GLY A 14 -7.22 5.26 -2.56
C GLY A 14 -7.56 4.73 -3.95
N ILE A 15 -6.60 4.12 -4.65
CA ILE A 15 -6.81 3.54 -5.98
C ILE A 15 -7.84 2.41 -5.92
N PHE A 16 -7.68 1.45 -5.00
CA PHE A 16 -8.61 0.33 -4.86
C PHE A 16 -9.97 0.78 -4.31
N SER A 17 -10.02 1.81 -3.44
CA SER A 17 -11.30 2.43 -3.04
C SER A 17 -12.03 3.03 -4.24
N ALA A 18 -11.35 3.79 -5.10
CA ALA A 18 -11.93 4.35 -6.31
C ALA A 18 -12.39 3.24 -7.27
N TYR A 19 -11.59 2.19 -7.45
CA TYR A 19 -11.92 1.04 -8.29
C TYR A 19 -13.21 0.35 -7.85
N GLU A 20 -13.33 0.03 -6.56
CA GLU A 20 -14.52 -0.64 -6.02
C GLU A 20 -15.77 0.24 -6.07
N LEU A 21 -15.63 1.55 -5.78
CA LEU A 21 -16.75 2.48 -5.87
C LEU A 21 -17.29 2.58 -7.31
N VAL A 22 -16.42 2.72 -8.29
CA VAL A 22 -16.78 2.76 -9.72
C VAL A 22 -17.41 1.45 -10.18
N LYS A 23 -16.90 0.31 -9.71
CA LYS A 23 -17.43 -1.02 -10.02
C LYS A 23 -18.83 -1.22 -9.41
N GLY A 24 -19.01 -0.76 -8.18
CA GLY A 24 -20.28 -0.88 -7.45
C GLY A 24 -21.38 0.06 -7.94
N ASN A 25 -21.04 1.29 -8.30
CA ASN A 25 -21.99 2.27 -8.82
C ASN A 25 -21.28 3.28 -9.73
N LYS A 26 -21.59 3.22 -11.03
CA LYS A 26 -20.96 4.06 -12.07
C LYS A 26 -21.44 5.51 -12.07
N ASP A 27 -22.53 5.81 -11.37
CA ASP A 27 -23.13 7.16 -11.36
C ASP A 27 -22.56 8.01 -10.22
N LEU A 28 -21.74 7.45 -9.35
CA LEU A 28 -21.10 8.20 -8.26
C LEU A 28 -20.14 9.23 -8.81
N LYS A 29 -20.27 10.45 -8.31
CA LYS A 29 -19.32 11.54 -8.55
C LYS A 29 -18.17 11.43 -7.54
N ILE A 30 -17.05 10.89 -7.98
CA ILE A 30 -15.89 10.58 -7.14
C ILE A 30 -14.73 11.52 -7.49
N ALA A 31 -14.07 12.09 -6.48
CA ALA A 31 -12.79 12.76 -6.63
C ALA A 31 -11.70 12.09 -5.81
N VAL A 32 -10.48 12.04 -6.34
CA VAL A 32 -9.27 11.61 -5.63
C VAL A 32 -8.32 12.79 -5.54
N PHE A 33 -8.02 13.24 -4.33
CA PHE A 33 -7.08 14.33 -4.06
C PHE A 33 -5.73 13.75 -3.68
N GLU A 34 -4.71 14.08 -4.48
CA GLU A 34 -3.34 13.63 -4.27
C GLU A 34 -2.41 14.84 -4.13
N ALA A 35 -1.66 14.88 -3.05
CA ALA A 35 -0.74 15.97 -2.75
C ALA A 35 0.39 16.14 -3.78
N CYS A 36 0.71 15.08 -4.50
CA CYS A 36 1.88 15.01 -5.38
C CYS A 36 1.49 14.72 -6.83
N SER A 37 2.47 14.24 -7.61
CA SER A 37 2.36 14.11 -9.06
C SER A 37 1.64 12.83 -9.51
N PRO A 38 1.05 12.85 -10.72
CA PRO A 38 0.65 11.62 -11.41
C PRO A 38 1.86 10.73 -11.71
N LEU A 39 1.62 9.46 -12.00
CA LEU A 39 2.66 8.41 -12.08
C LEU A 39 3.80 8.78 -13.03
N GLU A 40 3.49 9.23 -14.23
CA GLU A 40 4.45 9.56 -15.30
C GLU A 40 5.33 10.79 -14.98
N LYS A 41 4.91 11.63 -14.01
CA LYS A 41 5.67 12.81 -13.57
C LYS A 41 6.46 12.60 -12.28
N ARG A 42 6.44 11.39 -11.74
CA ARG A 42 7.16 11.04 -10.52
C ARG A 42 8.61 10.68 -10.84
N ASN A 43 9.51 11.65 -10.76
CA ASN A 43 10.91 11.47 -11.07
C ASN A 43 11.81 11.87 -9.90
N CYS A 44 12.74 10.98 -9.53
CA CYS A 44 13.79 11.29 -8.58
C CYS A 44 14.91 12.08 -9.28
N PRO A 45 15.43 13.17 -8.70
CA PRO A 45 16.55 13.91 -9.30
C PRO A 45 17.87 13.15 -9.29
N ILE A 46 17.99 12.02 -8.55
CA ILE A 46 19.20 11.18 -8.55
C ILE A 46 19.35 10.55 -9.93
N ASP A 47 20.42 10.87 -10.62
CA ASP A 47 20.76 10.36 -11.96
C ASP A 47 22.00 9.44 -11.97
N GLY A 48 22.62 9.24 -10.79
CA GLY A 48 23.84 8.45 -10.62
C GLY A 48 25.11 9.08 -11.21
N LYS A 49 24.98 10.23 -11.88
CA LYS A 49 26.10 10.95 -12.54
C LYS A 49 26.38 12.28 -11.85
N LYS A 50 25.46 13.24 -12.00
CA LYS A 50 25.58 14.59 -11.39
C LYS A 50 25.07 14.57 -9.96
N ILE A 51 23.94 13.93 -9.73
CA ILE A 51 23.31 13.80 -8.41
C ILE A 51 23.38 12.34 -8.00
N LYS A 52 24.33 12.04 -7.08
CA LYS A 52 24.62 10.66 -6.63
C LYS A 52 23.95 10.26 -5.35
N SER A 53 23.45 11.22 -4.56
CA SER A 53 22.82 11.00 -3.26
C SER A 53 21.51 11.75 -3.12
N CYS A 54 20.70 11.37 -2.14
CA CYS A 54 19.43 12.02 -1.87
C CYS A 54 19.59 13.50 -1.55
N VAL A 55 18.84 14.35 -2.25
CA VAL A 55 18.83 15.81 -2.07
C VAL A 55 17.78 16.28 -1.07
N ASN A 56 17.11 15.35 -0.37
CA ASN A 56 16.08 15.63 0.64
C ASN A 56 14.99 16.59 0.12
N CYS A 57 14.38 16.24 -1.00
CA CYS A 57 13.26 17.01 -1.58
C CYS A 57 12.18 17.25 -0.51
N LYS A 58 11.56 18.45 -0.51
CA LYS A 58 10.43 18.77 0.38
C LYS A 58 9.33 17.72 0.30
N THR A 59 9.06 17.23 -0.91
CA THR A 59 8.19 16.08 -1.15
C THR A 59 8.94 15.09 -2.03
N CYS A 60 9.07 13.86 -1.56
CA CYS A 60 9.81 12.82 -2.26
C CYS A 60 8.94 12.19 -3.35
N ALA A 61 9.31 12.39 -4.62
CA ALA A 61 8.58 11.83 -5.76
C ALA A 61 8.58 10.28 -5.81
N ILE A 62 9.50 9.61 -5.11
CA ILE A 62 9.51 8.14 -5.01
C ILE A 62 8.53 7.65 -3.93
N MET A 63 8.32 8.43 -2.88
CA MET A 63 7.48 8.01 -1.75
C MET A 63 6.03 8.49 -1.85
N SER A 64 5.76 9.54 -2.64
CA SER A 64 4.46 10.21 -2.71
C SER A 64 4.04 10.44 -4.15
N GLY A 65 2.72 10.48 -4.42
CA GLY A 65 2.09 10.59 -5.72
C GLY A 65 1.26 9.35 -6.06
N PHE A 66 0.73 9.29 -7.27
CA PHE A 66 -0.11 8.17 -7.70
C PHE A 66 0.61 6.82 -7.54
N GLY A 67 -0.05 5.84 -6.94
CA GLY A 67 0.54 4.56 -6.57
C GLY A 67 1.27 4.57 -5.22
N GLY A 68 1.41 5.74 -4.56
CA GLY A 68 2.02 5.88 -3.24
C GLY A 68 3.48 5.43 -3.19
N ALA A 69 3.95 5.04 -2.01
CA ALA A 69 5.32 4.56 -1.81
C ALA A 69 5.59 3.20 -2.51
N GLY A 70 4.55 2.47 -2.87
CA GLY A 70 4.64 1.18 -3.55
C GLY A 70 4.97 1.27 -5.03
N ALA A 71 4.73 2.42 -5.70
CA ALA A 71 4.83 2.54 -7.14
C ALA A 71 6.21 2.19 -7.73
N PHE A 72 7.27 2.49 -6.99
CA PHE A 72 8.66 2.22 -7.39
C PHE A 72 9.34 1.19 -6.49
N SER A 73 8.55 0.40 -5.77
CA SER A 73 9.04 -0.74 -5.01
C SER A 73 9.16 -1.99 -5.91
N ASP A 74 9.57 -3.08 -5.32
CA ASP A 74 9.69 -4.38 -6.00
C ASP A 74 8.33 -5.05 -6.33
N GLY A 75 7.21 -4.39 -6.08
CA GLY A 75 5.88 -4.92 -6.41
C GLY A 75 5.56 -6.23 -5.70
N LYS A 76 5.87 -6.31 -4.42
CA LYS A 76 5.64 -7.51 -3.62
C LYS A 76 4.27 -7.47 -2.94
N TYR A 77 3.47 -8.49 -3.17
CA TYR A 77 2.16 -8.69 -2.57
C TYR A 77 2.15 -9.96 -1.72
N ASN A 78 1.91 -9.79 -0.42
CA ASN A 78 1.84 -10.91 0.52
C ASN A 78 0.39 -11.34 0.70
N ILE A 79 0.10 -12.62 0.48
CA ILE A 79 -1.21 -13.24 0.69
C ILE A 79 -1.06 -14.16 1.91
N THR A 80 -1.29 -13.61 3.08
CA THR A 80 -1.11 -14.31 4.36
C THR A 80 -1.73 -13.53 5.52
N ASN A 81 -2.17 -14.26 6.56
CA ASN A 81 -2.55 -13.71 7.85
C ASN A 81 -1.43 -13.78 8.90
N ASP A 82 -0.30 -14.40 8.58
CA ASP A 82 0.75 -14.67 9.57
C ASP A 82 1.67 -13.46 9.79
N PHE A 83 1.64 -12.47 8.88
CA PHE A 83 2.38 -11.22 8.98
C PHE A 83 1.84 -10.15 8.01
N GLY A 84 2.29 -8.91 8.19
CA GLY A 84 1.97 -7.80 7.27
C GLY A 84 0.72 -7.00 7.61
N GLY A 85 0.03 -7.34 8.66
CA GLY A 85 -1.14 -6.60 9.16
C GLY A 85 -2.10 -7.45 9.97
N THR A 86 -3.15 -6.83 10.48
CA THR A 86 -4.14 -7.44 11.39
C THR A 86 -5.55 -7.45 10.80
N LEU A 87 -5.69 -7.36 9.48
CA LEU A 87 -7.00 -7.35 8.81
C LEU A 87 -7.90 -8.51 9.24
N HIS A 88 -7.30 -9.69 9.43
CA HIS A 88 -8.01 -10.89 9.87
C HIS A 88 -8.65 -10.79 11.26
N GLU A 89 -8.18 -9.88 12.12
CA GLU A 89 -8.78 -9.62 13.43
C GLU A 89 -10.11 -8.88 13.29
N HIS A 90 -10.33 -8.16 12.18
CA HIS A 90 -11.51 -7.35 11.92
C HIS A 90 -12.56 -8.07 11.08
N ILE A 91 -12.15 -8.85 10.09
CA ILE A 91 -13.07 -9.47 9.12
C ILE A 91 -13.03 -11.01 9.09
N GLY A 92 -12.15 -11.63 9.90
CA GLY A 92 -11.95 -13.09 9.88
C GLY A 92 -10.82 -13.51 8.93
N LYS A 93 -10.25 -14.71 9.22
CA LYS A 93 -9.05 -15.19 8.50
C LYS A 93 -9.32 -15.54 7.04
N ASN A 94 -10.45 -16.17 6.76
CA ASN A 94 -10.79 -16.62 5.42
C ASN A 94 -11.14 -15.43 4.53
N GLU A 95 -11.94 -14.52 5.03
CA GLU A 95 -12.34 -13.30 4.36
C GLU A 95 -11.13 -12.41 4.04
N ALA A 96 -10.17 -12.31 4.97
CA ALA A 96 -8.94 -11.56 4.76
C ALA A 96 -8.09 -12.17 3.63
N ILE A 97 -7.92 -13.50 3.60
CA ILE A 97 -7.22 -14.18 2.49
C ILE A 97 -7.96 -13.97 1.17
N SER A 98 -9.27 -14.21 1.13
CA SER A 98 -10.08 -14.03 -0.09
C SER A 98 -9.99 -12.60 -0.63
N LEU A 99 -9.94 -11.59 0.25
CA LEU A 99 -9.76 -10.20 -0.17
C LEU A 99 -8.35 -9.95 -0.74
N MET A 100 -7.31 -10.54 -0.15
CA MET A 100 -5.94 -10.43 -0.68
C MET A 100 -5.81 -11.13 -2.04
N GLU A 101 -6.43 -12.30 -2.22
CA GLU A 101 -6.50 -13.03 -3.50
C GLU A 101 -7.25 -12.20 -4.55
N TYR A 102 -8.37 -11.59 -4.19
CA TYR A 102 -9.12 -10.69 -5.07
C TYR A 102 -8.28 -9.48 -5.53
N VAL A 103 -7.48 -8.88 -4.64
CA VAL A 103 -6.54 -7.82 -5.03
C VAL A 103 -5.48 -8.34 -5.98
N ASP A 104 -4.97 -9.57 -5.78
CA ASP A 104 -4.02 -10.21 -6.71
C ASP A 104 -4.66 -10.43 -8.09
N GLU A 105 -5.92 -10.88 -8.17
CA GLU A 105 -6.65 -11.04 -9.44
C GLU A 105 -6.78 -9.71 -10.20
N ILE A 106 -7.07 -8.61 -9.48
CA ILE A 106 -7.10 -7.27 -10.10
C ILE A 106 -5.73 -6.91 -10.67
N ASN A 107 -4.66 -7.11 -9.91
CA ASN A 107 -3.31 -6.85 -10.39
C ASN A 107 -2.96 -7.70 -11.61
N MET A 108 -3.36 -8.98 -11.63
CA MET A 108 -3.14 -9.87 -12.76
C MET A 108 -3.87 -9.37 -14.01
N SER A 109 -5.15 -8.99 -13.89
CA SER A 109 -5.94 -8.48 -15.02
C SER A 109 -5.45 -7.13 -15.56
N HIS A 110 -4.61 -6.42 -14.78
CA HIS A 110 -4.05 -5.13 -15.19
C HIS A 110 -2.58 -5.19 -15.64
N GLY A 111 -2.09 -6.35 -16.00
CA GLY A 111 -0.75 -6.51 -16.58
C GLY A 111 0.23 -7.34 -15.73
N GLY A 112 -0.23 -7.88 -14.59
CA GLY A 112 0.56 -8.78 -13.76
C GLY A 112 0.60 -10.23 -14.25
N GLU A 113 -0.12 -10.58 -15.32
CA GLU A 113 -0.17 -11.93 -15.85
C GLU A 113 1.21 -12.51 -16.14
N GLY A 114 1.38 -13.82 -15.87
CA GLY A 114 2.63 -14.54 -16.10
C GLY A 114 3.68 -14.37 -15.00
N THR A 115 3.45 -13.53 -13.99
CA THR A 115 4.35 -13.40 -12.85
C THR A 115 4.22 -14.58 -11.89
N LYS A 116 5.37 -15.00 -11.32
CA LYS A 116 5.43 -16.17 -10.45
C LYS A 116 4.81 -15.88 -9.09
N MET A 117 3.96 -16.79 -8.61
CA MET A 117 3.56 -16.89 -7.22
C MET A 117 4.52 -17.82 -6.47
N TYR A 118 5.16 -17.31 -5.43
CA TYR A 118 5.95 -18.10 -4.51
C TYR A 118 5.10 -18.52 -3.33
N THR A 119 5.32 -19.72 -2.79
CA THR A 119 4.56 -20.18 -1.63
C THR A 119 5.43 -21.03 -0.70
N THR A 120 5.18 -20.90 0.59
CA THR A 120 5.78 -21.75 1.62
C THR A 120 5.06 -23.10 1.77
N ALA A 121 3.92 -23.28 1.10
CA ALA A 121 3.16 -24.52 1.13
C ALA A 121 3.97 -25.64 0.47
N GLY A 122 4.14 -26.77 1.16
CA GLY A 122 4.90 -27.92 0.66
C GLY A 122 6.42 -27.73 0.59
N SER A 123 6.96 -26.60 1.04
CA SER A 123 8.39 -26.36 1.03
C SER A 123 9.14 -27.31 1.95
N LYS A 124 10.29 -27.82 1.44
CA LYS A 124 11.23 -28.63 2.24
C LYS A 124 11.78 -27.90 3.46
N PHE A 125 11.83 -26.55 3.40
CA PHE A 125 12.32 -25.72 4.49
C PHE A 125 11.41 -25.76 5.72
N ARG A 126 10.12 -26.06 5.58
CA ARG A 126 9.24 -26.24 6.74
C ARG A 126 9.73 -27.34 7.66
N LYS A 127 10.05 -28.50 7.10
CA LYS A 127 10.61 -29.65 7.87
C LYS A 127 11.94 -29.29 8.50
N LEU A 128 12.82 -28.65 7.74
CA LEU A 128 14.15 -28.23 8.20
C LEU A 128 14.03 -27.22 9.37
N CYS A 129 13.12 -26.26 9.27
CA CYS A 129 12.85 -25.30 10.33
C CYS A 129 12.39 -26.01 11.60
N LEU A 130 11.40 -26.90 11.50
CA LEU A 130 10.88 -27.66 12.67
C LEU A 130 11.96 -28.49 13.34
N GLN A 131 12.85 -29.14 12.57
CA GLN A 131 13.97 -29.90 13.11
C GLN A 131 14.97 -29.06 13.90
N ASN A 132 14.99 -27.75 13.64
CA ASN A 132 15.90 -26.79 14.29
C ASN A 132 15.14 -25.82 15.26
N LYS A 133 13.95 -26.20 15.72
CA LYS A 133 13.11 -25.37 16.63
C LYS A 133 12.75 -23.99 16.03
N LEU A 134 12.68 -23.92 14.73
CA LEU A 134 12.27 -22.74 13.98
C LEU A 134 10.85 -22.96 13.43
N ASN A 135 10.11 -21.89 13.20
CA ASN A 135 8.81 -21.95 12.55
C ASN A 135 8.80 -21.11 11.28
N LEU A 136 8.64 -21.77 10.13
CA LEU A 136 8.44 -21.09 8.85
C LEU A 136 6.98 -20.66 8.75
N LEU A 137 6.73 -19.36 8.68
CA LEU A 137 5.38 -18.81 8.52
C LEU A 137 4.78 -19.16 7.16
N ASN A 138 3.45 -19.29 7.14
CA ASN A 138 2.74 -19.57 5.89
C ASN A 138 2.56 -18.27 5.10
N ALA A 139 2.92 -18.32 3.82
CA ALA A 139 2.65 -17.23 2.91
C ALA A 139 2.61 -17.70 1.46
N SER A 140 1.80 -17.02 0.66
CA SER A 140 1.96 -16.90 -0.78
C SER A 140 2.41 -15.48 -1.08
N VAL A 141 3.40 -15.32 -1.95
CA VAL A 141 4.00 -14.03 -2.28
C VAL A 141 4.04 -13.86 -3.79
N ARG A 142 3.32 -12.85 -4.27
CA ARG A 142 3.43 -12.39 -5.65
C ARG A 142 4.53 -11.35 -5.73
N HIS A 143 5.46 -11.55 -6.65
CA HIS A 143 6.51 -10.58 -6.93
C HIS A 143 6.41 -10.11 -8.37
N LEU A 144 5.96 -8.88 -8.56
CA LEU A 144 5.80 -8.29 -9.89
C LEU A 144 7.13 -7.74 -10.43
N GLY A 145 7.99 -7.26 -9.56
CA GLY A 145 9.11 -6.40 -9.94
C GLY A 145 8.62 -4.96 -10.19
N THR A 146 9.57 -4.04 -10.24
CA THR A 146 9.27 -2.59 -10.36
C THR A 146 8.59 -2.28 -11.69
N ASP A 147 9.03 -2.88 -12.78
CA ASP A 147 8.53 -2.57 -14.13
C ASP A 147 7.08 -3.04 -14.33
N ILE A 148 6.77 -4.28 -13.93
CA ILE A 148 5.40 -4.80 -14.05
C ILE A 148 4.47 -4.09 -13.07
N ASN A 149 4.93 -3.79 -11.86
CA ASN A 149 4.15 -3.02 -10.90
C ASN A 149 3.79 -1.63 -11.44
N TYR A 150 4.70 -0.99 -12.16
CA TYR A 150 4.42 0.27 -12.86
C TYR A 150 3.32 0.10 -13.91
N VAL A 151 3.39 -0.93 -14.75
CA VAL A 151 2.38 -1.23 -15.78
C VAL A 151 0.99 -1.48 -15.15
N VAL A 152 0.93 -2.22 -14.06
CA VAL A 152 -0.32 -2.45 -13.32
C VAL A 152 -0.94 -1.15 -12.84
N LEU A 153 -0.14 -0.25 -12.26
CA LEU A 153 -0.61 1.05 -11.81
C LEU A 153 -1.06 1.95 -12.96
N GLU A 154 -0.35 1.93 -14.09
CA GLU A 154 -0.70 2.69 -15.30
C GLU A 154 -2.03 2.22 -15.88
N ASN A 155 -2.26 0.90 -15.94
CA ASN A 155 -3.51 0.33 -16.43
C ASN A 155 -4.69 0.61 -15.48
N LEU A 156 -4.49 0.52 -14.17
CA LEU A 156 -5.50 0.93 -13.18
C LEU A 156 -5.86 2.42 -13.33
N TYR A 157 -4.88 3.28 -13.52
CA TYR A 157 -5.12 4.71 -13.78
C TYR A 157 -5.90 4.90 -15.08
N ALA A 158 -5.51 4.22 -16.16
CA ALA A 158 -6.20 4.31 -17.45
C ALA A 158 -7.68 3.87 -17.37
N GLU A 159 -7.99 2.87 -16.55
CA GLU A 159 -9.37 2.45 -16.31
C GLU A 159 -10.21 3.48 -15.52
N LEU A 160 -9.57 4.17 -14.58
CA LEU A 160 -10.25 5.05 -13.62
C LEU A 160 -10.35 6.51 -14.07
N LYS A 161 -9.40 7.02 -14.86
CA LYS A 161 -9.23 8.46 -15.17
C LYS A 161 -10.44 9.13 -15.81
N ASP A 162 -11.25 8.39 -16.55
CA ASP A 162 -12.46 8.92 -17.21
C ASP A 162 -13.73 8.76 -16.35
N LYS A 163 -13.62 8.09 -15.20
CA LYS A 163 -14.73 7.79 -14.27
C LYS A 163 -14.59 8.51 -12.94
N VAL A 164 -13.38 8.93 -12.62
CA VAL A 164 -12.99 9.55 -11.34
C VAL A 164 -12.19 10.82 -11.61
N GLU A 165 -12.51 11.90 -10.93
CA GLU A 165 -11.76 13.14 -11.03
C GLU A 165 -10.49 13.08 -10.18
N PHE A 166 -9.33 12.88 -10.81
CA PHE A 166 -8.04 12.92 -10.12
C PHE A 166 -7.52 14.36 -10.06
N ARG A 167 -7.31 14.88 -8.85
CA ARG A 167 -6.69 16.18 -8.60
C ARG A 167 -5.32 15.99 -8.00
N PHE A 168 -4.30 16.10 -8.85
CA PHE A 168 -2.90 16.08 -8.42
C PHE A 168 -2.43 17.46 -7.97
N HIS A 169 -1.42 17.48 -7.10
CA HIS A 169 -0.93 18.70 -6.43
C HIS A 169 -2.01 19.40 -5.60
N HIS A 170 -2.95 18.62 -5.07
CA HIS A 170 -4.01 19.07 -4.19
C HIS A 170 -3.79 18.45 -2.80
N GLN A 171 -2.95 19.09 -2.02
CA GLN A 171 -2.73 18.71 -0.63
C GLN A 171 -3.92 19.17 0.20
N VAL A 172 -4.55 18.23 0.89
CA VAL A 172 -5.62 18.54 1.83
C VAL A 172 -5.02 19.05 3.13
N ASP A 173 -5.53 20.21 3.59
CA ASP A 173 -5.06 20.84 4.83
C ASP A 173 -5.86 20.33 6.04
N HIS A 174 -7.19 20.35 5.94
CA HIS A 174 -8.08 19.84 7.00
C HIS A 174 -9.44 19.39 6.46
N ILE A 175 -10.22 18.75 7.30
CA ILE A 175 -11.56 18.24 7.01
C ILE A 175 -12.52 18.76 8.07
N GLU A 176 -13.63 19.33 7.64
CA GLU A 176 -14.69 19.80 8.51
C GLU A 176 -15.90 18.87 8.41
N LEU A 177 -16.47 18.50 9.55
CA LEU A 177 -17.74 17.77 9.61
C LEU A 177 -18.89 18.74 9.42
N LEU A 178 -19.75 18.51 8.44
CA LEU A 178 -20.97 19.27 8.19
C LEU A 178 -22.19 18.58 8.84
N GLU A 179 -23.34 19.23 8.82
CA GLU A 179 -24.61 18.58 9.23
C GLU A 179 -24.89 17.32 8.37
N GLN A 180 -24.50 17.37 7.08
CA GLN A 180 -24.56 16.24 6.18
C GLN A 180 -23.26 16.17 5.37
N GLY A 181 -22.43 15.14 5.64
CA GLY A 181 -21.18 14.92 4.93
C GLY A 181 -20.01 15.72 5.49
N TYR A 182 -19.07 16.04 4.60
CA TYR A 182 -17.79 16.64 4.95
C TYR A 182 -17.41 17.74 3.99
N ARG A 183 -16.64 18.72 4.47
CA ARG A 183 -15.95 19.70 3.65
C ARG A 183 -14.45 19.48 3.73
N VAL A 184 -13.81 19.36 2.57
CA VAL A 184 -12.38 19.13 2.43
C VAL A 184 -11.72 20.39 1.91
N PHE A 185 -10.68 20.86 2.58
CA PHE A 185 -9.98 22.10 2.28
C PHE A 185 -8.60 21.85 1.67
N CYS A 186 -8.29 22.60 0.61
CA CYS A 186 -6.99 22.62 -0.08
C CYS A 186 -6.61 24.08 -0.30
N GLY A 187 -5.84 24.68 0.61
CA GLY A 187 -5.55 26.11 0.62
C GLY A 187 -6.84 26.94 0.79
N GLU A 188 -7.07 27.85 -0.15
CA GLU A 188 -8.27 28.70 -0.17
C GLU A 188 -9.51 28.01 -0.81
N GLN A 189 -9.32 26.84 -1.39
CA GLN A 189 -10.39 26.07 -2.05
C GLN A 189 -10.99 25.05 -1.11
N SER A 190 -12.28 24.80 -1.27
CA SER A 190 -12.95 23.71 -0.57
C SER A 190 -13.97 23.01 -1.46
N ASP A 191 -14.16 21.73 -1.19
CA ASP A 191 -15.14 20.87 -1.84
C ASP A 191 -15.93 20.08 -0.79
N ASP A 192 -17.22 19.90 -1.03
CA ASP A 192 -18.11 19.15 -0.15
C ASP A 192 -18.30 17.73 -0.67
N CYS A 193 -18.48 16.77 0.24
CA CYS A 193 -18.80 15.40 -0.12
C CYS A 193 -19.72 14.74 0.93
N ASP A 194 -20.46 13.74 0.48
CA ASP A 194 -21.31 12.96 1.39
C ASP A 194 -20.49 11.96 2.20
N LYS A 195 -19.38 11.42 1.61
CA LYS A 195 -18.43 10.51 2.26
C LYS A 195 -16.99 10.94 1.97
N CYS A 196 -16.14 10.78 2.98
CA CYS A 196 -14.71 11.05 2.86
C CYS A 196 -13.91 9.79 3.22
N ILE A 197 -13.02 9.36 2.34
CA ILE A 197 -12.09 8.24 2.56
C ILE A 197 -10.68 8.81 2.68
N VAL A 198 -10.00 8.55 3.80
CA VAL A 198 -8.64 9.03 4.03
C VAL A 198 -7.66 7.86 3.92
N SER A 199 -6.73 7.93 2.95
CA SER A 199 -5.75 6.88 2.66
C SER A 199 -4.34 7.45 2.39
N VAL A 200 -3.90 8.37 3.23
CA VAL A 200 -2.68 9.17 3.05
C VAL A 200 -1.36 8.43 3.34
N GLY A 201 -1.42 7.21 3.86
CA GLY A 201 -0.24 6.41 4.16
C GLY A 201 0.65 7.02 5.26
N ARG A 202 1.89 6.51 5.36
CA ARG A 202 2.83 6.92 6.43
C ARG A 202 3.29 8.37 6.33
N SER A 203 3.40 8.91 5.14
CA SER A 203 3.80 10.32 4.95
C SER A 203 2.77 11.30 5.49
N GLY A 204 1.50 10.92 5.53
CA GLY A 204 0.40 11.70 6.08
C GLY A 204 0.03 11.38 7.53
N SER A 205 0.82 10.56 8.24
CA SER A 205 0.43 10.07 9.58
C SER A 205 0.24 11.19 10.60
N LYS A 206 1.09 12.22 10.61
CA LYS A 206 0.94 13.38 11.52
C LYS A 206 -0.33 14.18 11.21
N TRP A 207 -0.56 14.46 9.93
CA TRP A 207 -1.77 15.13 9.49
C TRP A 207 -3.03 14.32 9.84
N MET A 208 -2.98 12.99 9.70
CA MET A 208 -4.10 12.12 10.09
C MET A 208 -4.35 12.14 11.60
N GLU A 209 -3.31 12.26 12.42
CA GLU A 209 -3.44 12.42 13.86
C GLU A 209 -4.17 13.73 14.20
N GLU A 210 -3.82 14.84 13.54
CA GLU A 210 -4.49 16.13 13.66
C GLU A 210 -5.97 16.03 13.26
N VAL A 211 -6.27 15.42 12.12
CA VAL A 211 -7.66 15.17 11.66
C VAL A 211 -8.44 14.33 12.68
N CYS A 212 -7.83 13.28 13.24
CA CYS A 212 -8.48 12.48 14.28
C CYS A 212 -8.80 13.29 15.53
N GLN A 213 -7.88 14.18 15.94
CA GLN A 213 -8.09 15.07 17.09
C GLN A 213 -9.22 16.07 16.82
N GLU A 214 -9.23 16.72 15.68
CA GLU A 214 -10.26 17.71 15.28
C GLU A 214 -11.65 17.09 15.18
N LEU A 215 -11.75 15.88 14.63
CA LEU A 215 -13.00 15.14 14.48
C LEU A 215 -13.38 14.30 15.71
N ASN A 216 -12.61 14.38 16.82
CA ASN A 216 -12.80 13.59 18.03
C ASN A 216 -12.81 12.06 17.77
N ILE A 217 -11.99 11.58 16.85
CA ILE A 217 -11.81 10.15 16.58
C ILE A 217 -10.73 9.60 17.52
N PRO A 218 -11.04 8.60 18.36
CA PRO A 218 -10.06 8.04 19.28
C PRO A 218 -8.96 7.30 18.51
N THR A 219 -7.72 7.48 18.95
CA THR A 219 -6.54 6.80 18.39
C THR A 219 -5.82 5.98 19.46
N SER A 220 -5.11 4.95 19.03
CA SER A 220 -4.25 4.14 19.90
C SER A 220 -2.89 3.91 19.23
N SER A 221 -1.84 3.74 20.04
CA SER A 221 -0.51 3.42 19.54
C SER A 221 -0.48 2.03 18.92
N ASN A 222 0.15 1.93 17.76
CA ASN A 222 0.40 0.65 17.10
C ASN A 222 1.67 -0.02 17.64
N ARG A 223 1.74 -1.33 17.48
CA ARG A 223 2.98 -2.09 17.68
C ARG A 223 4.01 -1.68 16.65
N VAL A 224 5.28 -1.72 17.03
CA VAL A 224 6.42 -1.51 16.14
C VAL A 224 7.37 -2.69 16.26
N ASP A 225 7.91 -3.12 15.12
CA ASP A 225 8.96 -4.13 15.06
C ASP A 225 10.33 -3.43 15.09
N ILE A 226 11.21 -3.90 15.94
CA ILE A 226 12.59 -3.43 16.03
C ILE A 226 13.50 -4.59 15.65
N GLY A 227 14.43 -4.34 14.74
CA GLY A 227 15.33 -5.37 14.27
C GLY A 227 16.63 -4.83 13.70
N VAL A 228 17.52 -5.75 13.34
CA VAL A 228 18.80 -5.47 12.70
C VAL A 228 18.71 -5.90 11.24
N ARG A 229 19.08 -5.00 10.32
CA ARG A 229 19.28 -5.35 8.93
C ARG A 229 20.64 -6.02 8.77
N VAL A 230 20.65 -7.22 8.19
CA VAL A 230 21.88 -7.96 7.87
C VAL A 230 21.95 -8.12 6.36
N GLU A 231 23.09 -7.80 5.77
CA GLU A 231 23.36 -7.98 4.35
C GLU A 231 24.43 -9.08 4.17
N LEU A 232 24.15 -10.00 3.27
CA LEU A 232 25.00 -11.15 2.96
C LEU A 232 25.13 -11.30 1.45
N PRO A 233 26.23 -11.91 0.94
CA PRO A 233 26.29 -12.30 -0.45
C PRO A 233 25.11 -13.21 -0.85
N ALA A 234 24.52 -12.97 -2.02
CA ALA A 234 23.34 -13.68 -2.48
C ALA A 234 23.55 -15.20 -2.53
N GLU A 235 24.76 -15.64 -2.86
CA GLU A 235 25.14 -17.06 -2.97
C GLU A 235 24.93 -17.83 -1.67
N ILE A 236 25.05 -17.16 -0.50
CA ILE A 236 24.87 -17.81 0.80
C ILE A 236 23.41 -18.20 1.02
N PHE A 237 22.47 -17.36 0.56
CA PHE A 237 21.03 -17.56 0.74
C PHE A 237 20.30 -18.04 -0.52
N SER A 238 20.97 -18.21 -1.67
CA SER A 238 20.35 -18.60 -2.93
C SER A 238 19.50 -19.87 -2.80
N HIS A 239 19.94 -20.87 -2.03
CA HIS A 239 19.21 -22.10 -1.78
C HIS A 239 17.81 -21.88 -1.17
N LEU A 240 17.60 -20.76 -0.48
CA LEU A 240 16.32 -20.38 0.15
C LEU A 240 15.56 -19.38 -0.72
N THR A 241 16.23 -18.34 -1.24
CA THR A 241 15.60 -17.28 -2.01
C THR A 241 15.13 -17.73 -3.39
N ASP A 242 15.82 -18.69 -4.02
CA ASP A 242 15.41 -19.26 -5.31
C ASP A 242 14.10 -20.06 -5.20
N GLU A 243 13.86 -20.71 -4.04
CA GLU A 243 12.64 -21.48 -3.79
C GLU A 243 11.50 -20.60 -3.27
N LEU A 244 11.76 -19.77 -2.27
CA LEU A 244 10.74 -19.05 -1.52
C LEU A 244 10.66 -17.56 -1.84
N TYR A 245 11.63 -17.04 -2.60
CA TYR A 245 11.86 -15.61 -2.82
C TYR A 245 12.10 -14.85 -1.50
N GLU A 246 11.10 -14.86 -0.62
CA GLU A 246 11.15 -14.32 0.75
C GLU A 246 10.54 -15.33 1.71
N SER A 247 11.16 -15.49 2.87
CA SER A 247 10.63 -16.31 3.95
C SER A 247 10.67 -15.56 5.26
N LYS A 248 9.67 -15.77 6.10
CA LYS A 248 9.68 -15.33 7.50
C LYS A 248 9.77 -16.55 8.40
N ILE A 249 10.79 -16.56 9.22
CA ILE A 249 11.11 -17.63 10.15
C ILE A 249 11.08 -17.06 11.54
N VAL A 250 10.29 -17.67 12.41
CA VAL A 250 10.17 -17.30 13.82
C VAL A 250 11.00 -18.25 14.65
N TYR A 251 11.81 -17.70 15.53
CA TYR A 251 12.51 -18.42 16.58
C TYR A 251 12.08 -17.87 17.94
N ARG A 252 11.48 -18.71 18.75
CA ARG A 252 11.08 -18.37 20.12
C ARG A 252 12.19 -18.80 21.08
N THR A 253 12.66 -17.88 21.90
CA THR A 253 13.63 -18.16 22.93
C THR A 253 12.95 -18.37 24.28
N GLU A 254 13.62 -19.03 25.23
CA GLU A 254 13.09 -19.17 26.59
C GLU A 254 12.87 -17.84 27.31
N LYS A 255 13.56 -16.79 26.88
CA LYS A 255 13.50 -15.46 27.48
C LYS A 255 12.45 -14.55 26.82
N PHE A 256 12.11 -14.80 25.55
CA PHE A 256 11.17 -14.01 24.77
C PHE A 256 10.21 -14.99 24.09
N GLU A 257 8.99 -15.08 24.62
CA GLU A 257 7.95 -15.98 24.12
C GLU A 257 7.15 -15.38 22.95
N ASP A 258 7.28 -14.10 22.72
CA ASP A 258 6.56 -13.34 21.67
C ASP A 258 7.42 -13.09 20.43
#